data_7da5096eb640f0189c0f12feac7d1591
#
_entry.id   7da5096eb640f0189c0f12feac7d1591
#
_cell.length_a   1.000
_cell.length_b   1.000
_cell.length_c   1.000
_cell.angle_alpha   90.00
_cell.angle_beta   90.00
_cell.angle_gamma   90.00
#
_symmetry.space_group_name_H-M   'P 1'
#
loop_
_entity.id
_entity.type
_entity.pdbx_description
1 polymer ?
#
loop_
_entity_poly.entity_id
_entity_poly.type
_entity_poly.pdbx_seq_one_letter_code
_entity_poly.pdbx_strand_id
1 'polypeptide(L)'
;MEIEKTLKRAELFLGLDDADLLRIARLPSSHEVAYSPGEVIIKDEEIAEYLYVLRKGQVDLVMEVPPMSGQEGTVVVVDRVTTGGCFGWSAMVRPHLYVMSAVCRESTYAVAISGDELMALFEDDHRIGYRIFQSLSHIIGARLRDVEQALAKGQR
;
A
#
# COMPACT_ATOMS: atom_id res chain seq x y z
N MET A 1 -7.30 0.58 -20.82
CA MET A 1 -7.07 -0.68 -20.06
C MET A 1 -7.43 -0.48 -18.60
N GLU A 2 -7.83 -1.55 -17.96
CA GLU A 2 -8.23 -1.49 -16.55
C GLU A 2 -7.12 -1.03 -15.61
N ILE A 3 -5.87 -1.44 -15.89
CA ILE A 3 -4.73 -1.03 -15.07
C ILE A 3 -4.59 0.49 -15.07
N GLU A 4 -4.60 1.11 -16.25
CA GLU A 4 -4.46 2.57 -16.36
C GLU A 4 -5.59 3.31 -15.62
N LYS A 5 -6.81 2.83 -15.75
CA LYS A 5 -7.97 3.44 -15.06
C LYS A 5 -7.83 3.33 -13.54
N THR A 6 -7.33 2.20 -13.06
CA THR A 6 -7.08 2.01 -11.64
C THR A 6 -6.02 2.99 -11.14
N LEU A 7 -4.91 3.12 -11.87
CA LEU A 7 -3.84 4.04 -11.48
C LEU A 7 -4.31 5.49 -11.51
N LYS A 8 -5.14 5.87 -12.46
CA LYS A 8 -5.65 7.23 -12.58
C LYS A 8 -6.47 7.66 -11.36
N ARG A 9 -7.14 6.72 -10.71
CA ARG A 9 -7.95 6.97 -9.51
C ARG A 9 -7.17 6.88 -8.22
N ALA A 10 -5.92 6.46 -8.29
CA ALA A 10 -5.11 6.21 -7.11
C ALA A 10 -4.57 7.52 -6.52
N GLU A 11 -4.75 7.69 -5.21
CA GLU A 11 -4.22 8.86 -4.51
C GLU A 11 -2.70 8.98 -4.62
N LEU A 12 -2.00 7.85 -4.68
CA LEU A 12 -0.55 7.83 -4.78
C LEU A 12 -0.05 8.46 -6.09
N PHE A 13 -0.83 8.37 -7.15
CA PHE A 13 -0.44 8.83 -8.48
C PHE A 13 -1.06 10.16 -8.89
N LEU A 14 -1.63 10.90 -7.95
CA LEU A 14 -2.14 12.24 -8.21
C LEU A 14 -1.00 13.14 -8.69
N GLY A 15 -1.28 13.92 -9.69
CA GLY A 15 -0.30 14.83 -10.30
C GLY A 15 0.48 14.24 -11.47
N LEU A 16 0.31 12.94 -11.75
CA LEU A 16 0.85 12.31 -12.95
C LEU A 16 -0.12 12.44 -14.12
N ASP A 17 0.40 12.63 -15.33
CA ASP A 17 -0.44 12.69 -16.51
C ASP A 17 -0.67 11.29 -17.11
N ASP A 18 -1.50 11.20 -18.14
CA ASP A 18 -1.85 9.91 -18.75
C ASP A 18 -0.64 9.19 -19.33
N ALA A 19 0.34 9.92 -19.87
CA ALA A 19 1.56 9.32 -20.39
C ALA A 19 2.40 8.69 -19.27
N ASP A 20 2.49 9.34 -18.12
CA ASP A 20 3.18 8.82 -16.94
C ASP A 20 2.52 7.54 -16.45
N LEU A 21 1.19 7.56 -16.33
CA LEU A 21 0.41 6.41 -15.85
C LEU A 21 0.56 5.22 -16.81
N LEU A 22 0.60 5.49 -18.10
CA LEU A 22 0.80 4.45 -19.11
C LEU A 22 2.17 3.78 -18.93
N ARG A 23 3.21 4.54 -18.66
CA ARG A 23 4.55 4.00 -18.41
C ARG A 23 4.55 3.05 -17.21
N ILE A 24 3.85 3.42 -16.15
CA ILE A 24 3.73 2.57 -14.95
C ILE A 24 2.91 1.32 -15.27
N ALA A 25 1.79 1.49 -15.96
CA ALA A 25 0.92 0.37 -16.33
C ALA A 25 1.64 -0.65 -17.23
N ARG A 26 2.61 -0.20 -18.02
CA ARG A 26 3.38 -1.04 -18.94
C ARG A 26 4.66 -1.62 -18.36
N LEU A 27 4.95 -1.37 -17.10
CA LEU A 27 6.08 -2.05 -16.45
C LEU A 27 5.85 -3.56 -16.55
N PRO A 28 6.90 -4.35 -16.85
CA PRO A 28 6.71 -5.79 -17.16
C PRO A 28 5.95 -6.59 -16.12
N SER A 29 6.10 -6.26 -14.84
CA SER A 29 5.44 -6.98 -13.76
C SER A 29 4.12 -6.37 -13.30
N SER A 30 3.68 -5.26 -13.90
CA SER A 30 2.39 -4.67 -13.54
C SER A 30 1.26 -5.58 -13.98
N HIS A 31 0.43 -6.02 -13.05
CA HIS A 31 -0.65 -6.96 -13.36
C HIS A 31 -1.81 -6.82 -12.39
N GLU A 32 -2.97 -7.28 -12.84
CA GLU A 32 -4.17 -7.33 -12.02
C GLU A 32 -4.17 -8.59 -11.16
N VAL A 33 -4.62 -8.43 -9.92
CA VAL A 33 -4.77 -9.54 -8.98
C VAL A 33 -6.16 -9.51 -8.36
N ALA A 34 -6.67 -10.67 -8.00
CA ALA A 34 -7.97 -10.81 -7.35
C ALA A 34 -7.82 -11.70 -6.12
N TYR A 35 -8.49 -11.31 -5.06
CA TYR A 35 -8.44 -12.01 -3.78
C TYR A 35 -9.84 -12.22 -3.24
N SER A 36 -10.04 -13.35 -2.57
CA SER A 36 -11.30 -13.70 -1.90
C SER A 36 -11.32 -13.16 -0.47
N PRO A 37 -12.52 -12.99 0.13
CA PRO A 37 -12.61 -12.57 1.52
C PRO A 37 -11.80 -13.49 2.44
N GLY A 38 -11.03 -12.89 3.33
CA GLY A 38 -10.19 -13.61 4.29
C GLY A 38 -8.79 -13.96 3.81
N GLU A 39 -8.49 -13.78 2.52
CA GLU A 39 -7.13 -14.03 2.04
C GLU A 39 -6.14 -13.00 2.58
N VAL A 40 -4.95 -13.48 2.92
CA VAL A 40 -3.84 -12.65 3.34
C VAL A 40 -2.99 -12.33 2.11
N ILE A 41 -2.96 -11.07 1.73
CA ILE A 41 -2.19 -10.62 0.55
C ILE A 41 -0.72 -10.43 0.91
N ILE A 42 -0.47 -9.85 2.07
CA ILE A 42 0.85 -9.51 2.57
C ILE A 42 0.97 -10.04 3.99
N LYS A 43 2.10 -10.63 4.30
CA LYS A 43 2.44 -11.02 5.67
C LYS A 43 3.53 -10.10 6.21
N ASP A 44 3.37 -9.72 7.48
CA ASP A 44 4.39 -9.01 8.24
C ASP A 44 5.73 -9.74 8.16
N GLU A 45 6.80 -8.98 8.04
CA GLU A 45 8.20 -9.44 7.95
C GLU A 45 8.59 -10.07 6.61
N GLU A 46 7.68 -10.25 5.67
CA GLU A 46 8.03 -10.68 4.32
C GLU A 46 8.75 -9.58 3.55
N ILE A 47 9.60 -9.98 2.60
CA ILE A 47 10.27 -9.05 1.69
C ILE A 47 9.19 -8.36 0.84
N ALA A 48 9.26 -7.04 0.79
CA ALA A 48 8.28 -6.23 0.08
C ALA A 48 8.64 -6.14 -1.41
N GLU A 49 8.01 -6.97 -2.22
CA GLU A 49 8.22 -6.97 -3.68
C GLU A 49 7.26 -6.06 -4.42
N TYR A 50 6.02 -5.99 -3.98
CA TYR A 50 4.96 -5.30 -4.71
C TYR A 50 4.29 -4.21 -3.91
N LEU A 51 4.02 -3.11 -4.60
CA LEU A 51 3.06 -2.10 -4.21
C LEU A 51 1.71 -2.51 -4.79
N TYR A 52 0.64 -2.31 -4.03
CA TYR A 52 -0.72 -2.64 -4.48
C TYR A 52 -1.58 -1.38 -4.52
N VAL A 53 -2.35 -1.23 -5.59
CA VAL A 53 -3.33 -0.16 -5.76
C VAL A 53 -4.70 -0.80 -5.84
N LEU A 54 -5.61 -0.42 -4.96
CA LEU A 54 -6.92 -1.06 -4.84
C LEU A 54 -7.90 -0.51 -5.87
N ARG A 55 -8.42 -1.39 -6.72
CA ARG A 55 -9.45 -1.04 -7.70
C ARG A 55 -10.84 -1.17 -7.11
N LYS A 56 -11.08 -2.24 -6.35
CA LYS A 56 -12.39 -2.54 -5.75
C LYS A 56 -12.18 -3.47 -4.57
N GLY A 57 -12.97 -3.26 -3.53
CA GLY A 57 -12.96 -4.12 -2.36
C GLY A 57 -12.49 -3.40 -1.11
N GLN A 58 -12.04 -4.16 -0.14
CA GLN A 58 -11.61 -3.62 1.14
C GLN A 58 -10.51 -4.49 1.73
N VAL A 59 -9.45 -3.85 2.18
CA VAL A 59 -8.28 -4.51 2.77
C VAL A 59 -7.99 -3.88 4.11
N ASP A 60 -7.87 -4.72 5.15
CA ASP A 60 -7.43 -4.27 6.46
C ASP A 60 -5.93 -4.46 6.59
N LEU A 61 -5.25 -3.42 7.03
CA LEU A 61 -3.85 -3.48 7.42
C LEU A 61 -3.81 -3.77 8.91
N VAL A 62 -3.22 -4.89 9.28
CA VAL A 62 -3.25 -5.38 10.66
C VAL A 62 -1.84 -5.57 11.21
N MET A 63 -1.72 -5.39 12.51
CA MET A 63 -0.47 -5.51 13.23
C MET A 63 -0.69 -6.41 14.43
N GLU A 64 0.24 -7.32 14.67
CA GLU A 64 0.22 -8.12 15.88
C GLU A 64 0.87 -7.34 17.01
N VAL A 65 0.15 -7.21 18.11
CA VAL A 65 0.69 -6.63 19.34
C VAL A 65 1.20 -7.79 20.18
N PRO A 66 2.51 -7.81 20.51
CA PRO A 66 3.09 -8.91 21.28
C PRO A 66 2.39 -9.09 22.62
N PRO A 67 2.33 -10.32 23.14
CA PRO A 67 1.76 -10.54 24.47
C PRO A 67 2.60 -9.82 25.53
N MET A 68 1.91 -9.13 26.42
CA MET A 68 2.53 -8.52 27.60
C MET A 68 2.27 -9.40 28.80
N SER A 69 3.03 -9.17 29.87
CA SER A 69 2.89 -9.94 31.12
C SER A 69 1.43 -9.97 31.58
N GLY A 70 0.86 -11.18 31.64
CA GLY A 70 -0.51 -11.38 32.05
C GLY A 70 -1.58 -11.15 30.99
N GLN A 71 -1.18 -10.85 29.73
CA GLN A 71 -2.12 -10.61 28.62
C GLN A 71 -1.72 -11.40 27.40
N GLU A 72 -2.72 -11.85 26.65
CA GLU A 72 -2.49 -12.49 25.35
C GLU A 72 -2.17 -11.44 24.29
N GLY A 73 -1.46 -11.87 23.25
CA GLY A 73 -1.24 -11.05 22.08
C GLY A 73 -2.55 -10.76 21.37
N THR A 74 -2.65 -9.58 20.76
CA THR A 74 -3.84 -9.16 20.01
C THR A 74 -3.47 -8.72 18.61
N VAL A 75 -4.45 -8.76 17.72
CA VAL A 75 -4.33 -8.23 16.36
C VAL A 75 -5.10 -6.92 16.31
N VAL A 76 -4.45 -5.87 15.83
CA VAL A 76 -5.02 -4.53 15.75
C VAL A 76 -5.15 -4.13 14.29
N VAL A 77 -6.32 -3.63 13.89
CA VAL A 77 -6.50 -3.03 12.57
C VAL A 77 -5.95 -1.61 12.64
N VAL A 78 -4.86 -1.37 11.92
CA VAL A 78 -4.17 -0.07 11.90
C VAL A 78 -4.83 0.87 10.89
N ASP A 79 -5.24 0.33 9.75
CA ASP A 79 -5.86 1.10 8.68
C ASP A 79 -6.73 0.20 7.82
N ARG A 80 -7.62 0.82 7.09
CA ARG A 80 -8.53 0.14 6.16
C ARG A 80 -8.41 0.80 4.80
N VAL A 81 -7.99 0.03 3.79
CA VAL A 81 -7.79 0.52 2.44
C VAL A 81 -9.04 0.22 1.62
N THR A 82 -9.52 1.24 0.91
CA THR A 82 -10.67 1.15 0.01
C THR A 82 -10.27 1.56 -1.40
N THR A 83 -11.23 1.62 -2.31
CA THR A 83 -10.99 1.96 -3.71
C THR A 83 -10.16 3.24 -3.86
N GLY A 84 -9.10 3.17 -4.65
CA GLY A 84 -8.18 4.29 -4.88
C GLY A 84 -7.03 4.38 -3.89
N GLY A 85 -7.09 3.63 -2.79
CA GLY A 85 -6.01 3.58 -1.83
C GLY A 85 -4.90 2.63 -2.25
N CYS A 86 -3.76 2.74 -1.61
CA CYS A 86 -2.63 1.87 -1.86
C CYS A 86 -2.12 1.24 -0.56
N PHE A 87 -1.45 0.12 -0.69
CA PHE A 87 -0.80 -0.55 0.43
C PHE A 87 0.43 -1.30 -0.07
N GLY A 88 1.29 -1.69 0.84
CA GLY A 88 2.53 -2.38 0.48
C GLY A 88 3.62 -1.44 0.00
N TRP A 89 3.62 -0.18 0.39
CA TRP A 89 4.61 0.80 -0.06
C TRP A 89 6.04 0.52 0.44
N SER A 90 6.22 -0.43 1.38
CA SER A 90 7.56 -0.87 1.76
C SER A 90 8.35 -1.41 0.57
N ALA A 91 7.66 -1.79 -0.52
CA ALA A 91 8.30 -2.15 -1.78
C ALA A 91 9.17 -1.02 -2.35
N MET A 92 8.90 0.23 -1.97
CA MET A 92 9.65 1.42 -2.40
C MET A 92 10.48 2.04 -1.28
N VAL A 93 10.34 1.59 -0.04
CA VAL A 93 10.97 2.21 1.14
C VAL A 93 11.84 1.20 1.85
N ARG A 94 13.12 1.56 2.09
CA ARG A 94 14.03 0.69 2.83
C ARG A 94 13.53 0.47 4.26
N PRO A 95 13.73 -0.71 4.83
CA PRO A 95 14.52 -1.84 4.34
C PRO A 95 13.76 -2.83 3.44
N HIS A 96 12.65 -2.43 2.84
CA HIS A 96 11.84 -3.27 1.93
C HIS A 96 11.28 -4.52 2.63
N LEU A 97 10.84 -4.34 3.85
CA LEU A 97 10.14 -5.37 4.61
C LEU A 97 8.74 -4.85 4.97
N TYR A 98 7.73 -5.68 4.83
CA TYR A 98 6.40 -5.32 5.26
C TYR A 98 6.32 -5.28 6.78
N VAL A 99 5.75 -4.21 7.31
CA VAL A 99 5.60 -4.01 8.76
C VAL A 99 4.21 -4.36 9.27
N MET A 100 3.30 -4.65 8.36
CA MET A 100 1.92 -5.03 8.68
C MET A 100 1.47 -6.12 7.72
N SER A 101 0.49 -6.89 8.14
CA SER A 101 -0.18 -7.83 7.24
C SER A 101 -1.36 -7.14 6.58
N ALA A 102 -1.74 -7.59 5.39
CA ALA A 102 -2.89 -7.08 4.65
C ALA A 102 -3.87 -8.22 4.42
N VAL A 103 -5.09 -8.07 4.92
CA VAL A 103 -6.13 -9.10 4.89
C VAL A 103 -7.36 -8.57 4.16
N CYS A 104 -7.84 -9.32 3.17
CA CYS A 104 -9.06 -8.95 2.44
C CYS A 104 -10.29 -9.14 3.30
N ARG A 105 -11.17 -8.15 3.30
CA ARG A 105 -12.46 -8.22 3.99
C ARG A 105 -13.61 -8.59 3.08
N GLU A 106 -13.45 -8.36 1.80
CA GLU A 106 -14.44 -8.73 0.77
C GLU A 106 -13.70 -9.09 -0.50
N SER A 107 -14.43 -9.49 -1.55
CA SER A 107 -13.81 -9.75 -2.85
C SER A 107 -13.06 -8.51 -3.31
N THR A 108 -11.77 -8.65 -3.57
CA THR A 108 -10.87 -7.52 -3.79
C THR A 108 -10.15 -7.66 -5.11
N TYR A 109 -10.06 -6.56 -5.84
CA TYR A 109 -9.33 -6.45 -7.10
C TYR A 109 -8.32 -5.33 -6.99
N ALA A 110 -7.08 -5.62 -7.32
CA ALA A 110 -6.00 -4.66 -7.18
C ALA A 110 -5.04 -4.77 -8.36
N VAL A 111 -4.16 -3.76 -8.48
CA VAL A 111 -3.03 -3.79 -9.40
C VAL A 111 -1.77 -3.94 -8.55
N ALA A 112 -0.96 -4.93 -8.86
CA ALA A 112 0.34 -5.15 -8.23
C ALA A 112 1.42 -4.58 -9.13
N ILE A 113 2.33 -3.80 -8.56
CA ILE A 113 3.41 -3.14 -9.30
C ILE A 113 4.73 -3.44 -8.58
N SER A 114 5.71 -3.94 -9.32
CA SER A 114 7.03 -4.23 -8.75
C SER A 114 7.69 -2.97 -8.20
N GLY A 115 8.11 -3.02 -6.94
CA GLY A 115 8.85 -1.93 -6.32
C GLY A 115 10.18 -1.67 -7.02
N ASP A 116 10.90 -2.74 -7.41
CA ASP A 116 12.17 -2.62 -8.12
C ASP A 116 11.98 -1.94 -9.48
N GLU A 117 10.94 -2.31 -10.22
CA GLU A 117 10.65 -1.69 -11.51
C GLU A 117 10.27 -0.22 -11.37
N LEU A 118 9.48 0.11 -10.33
CA LEU A 118 9.16 1.50 -10.03
C LEU A 118 10.41 2.31 -9.71
N MET A 119 11.29 1.78 -8.87
CA MET A 119 12.51 2.49 -8.50
C MET A 119 13.43 2.69 -9.71
N ALA A 120 13.52 1.72 -10.61
CA ALA A 120 14.26 1.87 -11.87
C ALA A 120 13.64 2.96 -12.75
N LEU A 121 12.31 3.03 -12.82
CA LEU A 121 11.63 4.09 -13.55
C LEU A 121 11.95 5.47 -12.96
N PHE A 122 11.99 5.58 -11.62
CA PHE A 122 12.31 6.85 -10.95
C PHE A 122 13.76 7.29 -11.22
N GLU A 123 14.68 6.35 -11.38
CA GLU A 123 16.06 6.68 -11.78
C GLU A 123 16.12 7.23 -13.20
N ASP A 124 15.28 6.71 -14.10
CA ASP A 124 15.18 7.22 -15.48
C ASP A 124 14.41 8.54 -15.57
N ASP A 125 13.43 8.73 -14.70
CA ASP A 125 12.58 9.92 -14.71
C ASP A 125 12.32 10.39 -13.28
N HIS A 126 13.18 11.27 -12.79
CA HIS A 126 13.11 11.77 -11.42
C HIS A 126 11.82 12.57 -11.17
N ARG A 127 11.22 13.15 -12.19
CA ARG A 127 9.96 13.90 -12.04
C ARG A 127 8.83 12.97 -11.57
N ILE A 128 8.73 11.80 -12.17
CA ILE A 128 7.73 10.80 -11.77
C ILE A 128 8.00 10.36 -10.32
N GLY A 129 9.25 10.04 -10.01
CA GLY A 129 9.64 9.63 -8.66
C GLY A 129 9.34 10.71 -7.62
N TYR A 130 9.66 11.96 -7.93
CA TYR A 130 9.38 13.08 -7.04
C TYR A 130 7.89 13.18 -6.73
N ARG A 131 7.03 13.11 -7.76
CA ARG A 131 5.59 13.22 -7.60
C ARG A 131 5.03 12.08 -6.74
N ILE A 132 5.49 10.87 -6.99
CA ILE A 132 5.02 9.70 -6.24
C ILE A 132 5.46 9.77 -4.79
N PHE A 133 6.73 10.08 -4.53
CA PHE A 133 7.21 10.20 -3.14
C PHE A 133 6.60 11.39 -2.40
N GLN A 134 6.25 12.46 -3.10
CA GLN A 134 5.52 13.57 -2.51
C GLN A 134 4.13 13.10 -2.02
N SER A 135 3.40 12.38 -2.86
CA SER A 135 2.11 11.80 -2.49
C SER A 135 2.26 10.78 -1.36
N LEU A 136 3.28 9.92 -1.45
CA LEU A 136 3.54 8.91 -0.42
C LEU A 136 3.85 9.55 0.93
N SER A 137 4.64 10.61 0.95
CA SER A 137 4.93 11.35 2.19
C SER A 137 3.66 11.87 2.83
N HIS A 138 2.72 12.37 2.03
CA HIS A 138 1.43 12.85 2.53
C HIS A 138 0.60 11.70 3.13
N ILE A 139 0.56 10.57 2.44
CA ILE A 139 -0.18 9.38 2.90
C ILE A 139 0.40 8.86 4.21
N ILE A 140 1.73 8.72 4.29
CA ILE A 140 2.42 8.26 5.50
C ILE A 140 2.19 9.24 6.65
N GLY A 141 2.29 10.52 6.40
CA GLY A 141 2.05 11.55 7.41
C GLY A 141 0.65 11.50 7.98
N ALA A 142 -0.35 11.28 7.13
CA ALA A 142 -1.74 11.14 7.59
C ALA A 142 -1.91 9.91 8.47
N ARG A 143 -1.32 8.78 8.07
CA ARG A 143 -1.40 7.55 8.88
C ARG A 143 -0.70 7.71 10.22
N LEU A 144 0.45 8.37 10.23
CA LEU A 144 1.17 8.63 11.49
C LEU A 144 0.31 9.47 12.44
N ARG A 145 -0.34 10.52 11.92
CA ARG A 145 -1.24 11.35 12.76
C ARG A 145 -2.39 10.52 13.34
N ASP A 146 -2.97 9.63 12.55
CA ASP A 146 -4.07 8.77 13.01
C ASP A 146 -3.60 7.85 14.14
N VAL A 147 -2.42 7.26 14.00
CA VAL A 147 -1.82 6.39 15.03
C VAL A 147 -1.50 7.20 16.29
N GLU A 148 -0.92 8.38 16.16
CA GLU A 148 -0.61 9.24 17.28
C GLU A 148 -1.87 9.65 18.06
N GLN A 149 -2.96 9.98 17.35
CA GLN A 149 -4.24 10.32 17.97
C GLN A 149 -4.83 9.11 18.70
N ALA A 150 -4.74 7.93 18.10
CA ALA A 150 -5.22 6.71 18.73
C ALA A 150 -4.46 6.38 20.01
N LEU A 151 -3.14 6.57 20.01
CA LEU A 151 -2.31 6.38 21.19
C LEU A 151 -2.66 7.39 22.30
N ALA A 152 -2.86 8.65 21.93
CA ALA A 152 -3.24 9.68 22.89
C ALA A 152 -4.58 9.36 23.58
N LYS A 153 -5.56 8.83 22.81
CA LYS A 153 -6.85 8.42 23.37
C LYS A 153 -6.73 7.16 24.23
N GLY A 154 -5.87 6.23 23.85
CA GLY A 154 -5.67 4.99 24.57
C GLY A 154 -4.97 5.15 25.92
N GLN A 155 -4.38 6.30 26.21
CA GLN A 155 -3.67 6.58 27.46
C GLN A 155 -4.58 7.13 28.56
N ARG A 156 -5.84 7.23 28.32
CA ARG A 156 -6.79 7.73 29.31
C ARG A 156 -7.20 6.67 30.33
#